data_9555a3a739cf90f2787e9b9460065cbc
#
_entry.id   9555a3a739cf90f2787e9b9460065cbc
#
_cell.length_a   1.000
_cell.length_b   1.000
_cell.length_c   1.000
_cell.angle_alpha   90.00
_cell.angle_beta   90.00
_cell.angle_gamma   90.00
#
_symmetry.space_group_name_H-M   'P 1'
#
loop_
_entity.id
_entity.type
_entity.pdbx_description
1 polymer ?
#
loop_
_entity_poly.entity_id
_entity_poly.type
_entity_poly.pdbx_seq_one_letter_code
_entity_poly.pdbx_strand_id
1 'polypeptide(L)'
;FIMASMGTVVGEKITRLFEYATVEKLPVVLFTASGGARMQEGIMSLMQMAKISAAVKRHSNAGLFYLTILTDPTTGGVTASFAMEGDIILAEPQSLVGFAGRRVIENTVRESLPEGFQKAEFLLEHGFVDAIVKRRDLPDTIASLVRLHGGSPR
;
A
#
# COMPACT_ATOMS: atom_id res chain seq x y z
N PHE A 1 8.51 14.83 6.14
CA PHE A 1 8.96 15.75 5.08
C PHE A 1 7.97 15.64 3.92
N ILE A 2 7.35 16.75 3.53
CA ILE A 2 6.33 16.84 2.46
C ILE A 2 5.26 15.73 2.60
N MET A 3 4.78 15.49 3.81
CA MET A 3 3.78 14.45 4.18
C MET A 3 4.16 13.03 3.71
N ALA A 4 5.45 12.71 3.63
CA ALA A 4 5.96 11.46 3.05
C ALA A 4 5.41 11.15 1.64
N SER A 5 5.09 12.19 0.87
CA SER A 5 4.48 12.05 -0.45
C SER A 5 5.44 11.40 -1.45
N MET A 6 4.90 10.53 -2.29
CA MET A 6 5.64 9.81 -3.31
C MET A 6 5.99 10.71 -4.49
N GLY A 7 7.27 10.84 -4.78
CA GLY A 7 7.81 11.45 -6.00
C GLY A 7 8.44 10.42 -6.93
N THR A 8 9.06 10.90 -8.00
CA THR A 8 9.69 10.08 -9.06
C THR A 8 10.75 9.12 -8.52
N VAL A 9 11.58 9.57 -7.58
CA VAL A 9 12.65 8.73 -6.98
C VAL A 9 12.08 7.54 -6.21
N VAL A 10 11.03 7.75 -5.44
CA VAL A 10 10.38 6.68 -4.69
C VAL A 10 9.71 5.71 -5.66
N GLY A 11 8.98 6.24 -6.65
CA GLY A 11 8.36 5.42 -7.69
C GLY A 11 9.35 4.55 -8.45
N GLU A 12 10.49 5.13 -8.84
CA GLU A 12 11.58 4.37 -9.50
C GLU A 12 12.13 3.26 -8.60
N LYS A 13 12.41 3.56 -7.33
CA LYS A 13 12.94 2.56 -6.39
C LYS A 13 11.98 1.38 -6.19
N ILE A 14 10.68 1.65 -6.01
CA ILE A 14 9.67 0.59 -5.84
C ILE A 14 9.53 -0.21 -7.14
N THR A 15 9.51 0.44 -8.30
CA THR A 15 9.48 -0.26 -9.60
C THR A 15 10.67 -1.21 -9.73
N ARG A 16 11.89 -0.75 -9.46
CA ARG A 16 13.10 -1.59 -9.53
C ARG A 16 13.08 -2.72 -8.51
N LEU A 17 12.50 -2.50 -7.32
CA LEU A 17 12.33 -3.57 -6.34
C LEU A 17 11.49 -4.71 -6.92
N PHE A 18 10.33 -4.40 -7.53
CA PHE A 18 9.48 -5.41 -8.15
C PHE A 18 10.15 -6.08 -9.35
N GLU A 19 10.86 -5.32 -10.19
CA GLU A 19 11.58 -5.87 -11.33
C GLU A 19 12.68 -6.85 -10.88
N TYR A 20 13.48 -6.44 -9.89
CA TYR A 20 14.51 -7.31 -9.30
C TYR A 20 13.89 -8.56 -8.67
N ALA A 21 12.86 -8.40 -7.83
CA ALA A 21 12.19 -9.51 -7.17
C ALA A 21 11.57 -10.49 -8.19
N THR A 22 11.07 -9.98 -9.32
CA THR A 22 10.52 -10.82 -10.39
C THR A 22 11.61 -11.66 -11.06
N VAL A 23 12.77 -11.09 -11.33
CA VAL A 23 13.93 -11.81 -11.93
C VAL A 23 14.45 -12.89 -10.98
N GLU A 24 14.61 -12.53 -9.70
CA GLU A 24 15.14 -13.42 -8.66
C GLU A 24 14.08 -14.39 -8.09
N LYS A 25 12.83 -14.30 -8.54
CA LYS A 25 11.69 -15.11 -8.07
C LYS A 25 11.47 -14.98 -6.55
N LEU A 26 11.56 -13.76 -6.04
CA LEU A 26 11.38 -13.44 -4.62
C LEU A 26 9.99 -12.87 -4.36
N PRO A 27 9.39 -13.12 -3.19
CA PRO A 27 8.21 -12.39 -2.75
C PRO A 27 8.57 -10.93 -2.44
N VAL A 28 7.59 -10.04 -2.56
CA VAL A 28 7.74 -8.63 -2.13
C VAL A 28 6.90 -8.38 -0.89
N VAL A 29 7.51 -7.75 0.11
CA VAL A 29 6.82 -7.22 1.29
C VAL A 29 7.04 -5.72 1.33
N LEU A 30 5.95 -4.94 1.26
CA LEU A 30 6.02 -3.49 1.18
C LEU A 30 5.22 -2.84 2.30
N PHE A 31 5.88 -2.00 3.09
CA PHE A 31 5.24 -1.12 4.06
C PHE A 31 4.95 0.23 3.43
N THR A 32 3.73 0.72 3.57
CA THR A 32 3.34 2.02 3.04
C THR A 32 3.12 3.03 4.15
N ALA A 33 3.71 4.23 3.98
CA ALA A 33 3.50 5.38 4.85
C ALA A 33 3.61 6.63 3.96
N SER A 34 2.47 7.20 3.54
CA SER A 34 2.50 8.28 2.55
C SER A 34 1.22 9.12 2.56
N GLY A 35 1.38 10.42 2.38
CA GLY A 35 0.29 11.35 2.09
C GLY A 35 -0.20 11.33 0.63
N GLY A 36 0.33 10.43 -0.22
CA GLY A 36 -0.09 10.28 -1.61
C GLY A 36 0.96 10.73 -2.64
N ALA A 37 0.52 11.00 -3.87
CA ALA A 37 1.39 11.50 -4.92
C ALA A 37 1.85 12.94 -4.63
N ARG A 38 3.14 13.22 -4.85
CA ARG A 38 3.76 14.52 -4.53
C ARG A 38 3.30 15.61 -5.49
N MET A 39 2.55 16.57 -4.98
CA MET A 39 2.02 17.68 -5.78
C MET A 39 3.12 18.54 -6.43
N GLN A 40 4.25 18.72 -5.76
CA GLN A 40 5.37 19.53 -6.24
C GLN A 40 6.05 18.95 -7.49
N GLU A 41 5.88 17.65 -7.76
CA GLU A 41 6.37 17.01 -8.99
C GLU A 41 5.28 16.89 -10.07
N GLY A 42 4.10 17.43 -9.83
CA GLY A 42 2.99 17.47 -10.78
C GLY A 42 2.63 16.10 -11.35
N ILE A 43 2.41 16.04 -12.66
CA ILE A 43 2.01 14.81 -13.37
C ILE A 43 3.03 13.68 -13.23
N MET A 44 4.32 14.00 -13.04
CA MET A 44 5.37 13.00 -12.92
C MET A 44 5.19 12.11 -11.70
N SER A 45 4.69 12.65 -10.59
CA SER A 45 4.36 11.85 -9.41
C SER A 45 3.15 10.95 -9.62
N LEU A 46 2.15 11.41 -10.37
CA LEU A 46 0.98 10.59 -10.72
C LEU A 46 1.36 9.43 -11.65
N MET A 47 2.28 9.65 -12.59
CA MET A 47 2.76 8.60 -13.48
C MET A 47 3.51 7.48 -12.74
N GLN A 48 4.06 7.75 -11.54
CA GLN A 48 4.69 6.71 -10.73
C GLN A 48 3.68 5.63 -10.27
N MET A 49 2.42 5.98 -10.04
CA MET A 49 1.39 5.01 -9.70
C MET A 49 1.24 3.98 -10.81
N ALA A 50 1.00 4.42 -12.04
CA ALA A 50 0.88 3.52 -13.20
C ALA A 50 2.15 2.70 -13.44
N LYS A 51 3.32 3.31 -13.25
CA LYS A 51 4.61 2.65 -13.42
C LYS A 51 4.81 1.51 -12.41
N ILE A 52 4.50 1.76 -11.14
CA ILE A 52 4.62 0.73 -10.08
C ILE A 52 3.57 -0.37 -10.31
N SER A 53 2.30 -0.01 -10.56
CA SER A 53 1.23 -0.99 -10.82
C SER A 53 1.56 -1.91 -12.02
N ALA A 54 2.20 -1.37 -13.06
CA ALA A 54 2.69 -2.19 -14.18
C ALA A 54 3.78 -3.19 -13.74
N ALA A 55 4.67 -2.80 -12.82
CA ALA A 55 5.68 -3.71 -12.27
C ALA A 55 5.05 -4.77 -11.34
N VAL A 56 4.10 -4.36 -10.49
CA VAL A 56 3.30 -5.28 -9.66
C VAL A 56 2.59 -6.31 -10.54
N LYS A 57 1.97 -5.86 -11.65
CA LYS A 57 1.29 -6.78 -12.57
C LYS A 57 2.23 -7.79 -13.23
N ARG A 58 3.45 -7.38 -13.60
CA ARG A 58 4.46 -8.32 -14.10
C ARG A 58 4.88 -9.34 -13.04
N HIS A 59 5.05 -8.91 -11.79
CA HIS A 59 5.36 -9.75 -10.64
C HIS A 59 4.26 -10.78 -10.39
N SER A 60 3.01 -10.34 -10.35
CA SER A 60 1.82 -11.20 -10.21
C SER A 60 1.69 -12.20 -11.37
N ASN A 61 1.93 -11.78 -12.62
CA ASN A 61 1.91 -12.69 -13.78
C ASN A 61 3.00 -13.77 -13.74
N ALA A 62 4.08 -13.53 -13.01
CA ALA A 62 5.12 -14.52 -12.71
C ALA A 62 4.75 -15.48 -11.58
N GLY A 63 3.55 -15.34 -10.99
CA GLY A 63 3.05 -16.16 -9.88
C GLY A 63 3.75 -15.88 -8.55
N LEU A 64 4.27 -14.68 -8.36
CA LEU A 64 5.04 -14.30 -7.18
C LEU A 64 4.20 -13.51 -6.19
N PHE A 65 4.43 -13.76 -4.91
CA PHE A 65 3.66 -13.23 -3.80
C PHE A 65 4.01 -11.77 -3.48
N TYR A 66 2.98 -10.94 -3.34
CA TYR A 66 3.09 -9.55 -2.90
C TYR A 66 2.26 -9.30 -1.64
N LEU A 67 2.90 -8.93 -0.56
CA LEU A 67 2.29 -8.57 0.73
C LEU A 67 2.41 -7.07 0.97
N THR A 68 1.30 -6.38 1.17
CA THR A 68 1.29 -4.98 1.62
C THR A 68 0.95 -4.85 3.08
N ILE A 69 1.63 -3.93 3.78
CA ILE A 69 1.33 -3.52 5.15
C ILE A 69 1.05 -2.02 5.14
N LEU A 70 -0.21 -1.67 5.38
CA LEU A 70 -0.66 -0.28 5.42
C LEU A 70 -0.40 0.32 6.80
N THR A 71 0.44 1.36 6.86
CA THR A 71 0.73 2.06 8.10
C THR A 71 0.15 3.48 8.09
N ASP A 72 0.19 4.17 9.20
CA ASP A 72 -0.38 5.51 9.37
C ASP A 72 0.57 6.62 8.91
N PRO A 73 0.16 7.48 7.95
CA PRO A 73 -0.97 7.36 7.05
C PRO A 73 -0.62 6.64 5.74
N THR A 74 -1.60 6.02 5.09
CA THR A 74 -1.49 5.59 3.69
C THR A 74 -2.66 6.20 2.92
N THR A 75 -2.41 7.26 2.15
CA THR A 75 -3.48 8.06 1.54
C THR A 75 -3.21 8.42 0.08
N GLY A 76 -4.22 8.96 -0.57
CA GLY A 76 -4.13 9.54 -1.91
C GLY A 76 -3.76 8.52 -2.99
N GLY A 77 -2.88 8.93 -3.90
CA GLY A 77 -2.46 8.11 -5.03
C GLY A 77 -1.74 6.82 -4.65
N VAL A 78 -1.11 6.76 -3.47
CA VAL A 78 -0.47 5.53 -2.99
C VAL A 78 -1.52 4.48 -2.66
N THR A 79 -2.58 4.85 -1.94
CA THR A 79 -3.72 3.95 -1.68
C THR A 79 -4.43 3.55 -2.97
N ALA A 80 -4.65 4.50 -3.88
CA ALA A 80 -5.34 4.26 -5.15
C ALA A 80 -4.51 3.48 -6.19
N SER A 81 -3.38 2.90 -5.79
CA SER A 81 -2.50 2.11 -6.66
C SER A 81 -1.86 0.96 -5.89
N PHE A 82 -0.58 0.80 -5.98
CA PHE A 82 0.19 -0.36 -5.49
C PHE A 82 -0.04 -0.74 -4.02
N ALA A 83 -0.44 0.20 -3.15
CA ALA A 83 -0.71 -0.14 -1.74
C ALA A 83 -1.91 -1.09 -1.57
N MET A 84 -2.90 -1.02 -2.49
CA MET A 84 -4.09 -1.87 -2.49
C MET A 84 -4.04 -2.99 -3.55
N GLU A 85 -2.85 -3.27 -4.10
CA GLU A 85 -2.65 -4.30 -5.13
C GLU A 85 -1.95 -5.56 -4.57
N GLY A 86 -1.75 -5.66 -3.25
CA GLY A 86 -1.20 -6.86 -2.61
C GLY A 86 -2.11 -8.08 -2.75
N ASP A 87 -1.52 -9.26 -2.84
CA ASP A 87 -2.27 -10.54 -2.75
C ASP A 87 -2.85 -10.71 -1.35
N ILE A 88 -2.15 -10.20 -0.34
CA ILE A 88 -2.64 -10.01 1.03
C ILE A 88 -2.34 -8.58 1.46
N ILE A 89 -3.32 -7.94 2.08
CA ILE A 89 -3.24 -6.56 2.53
C ILE A 89 -3.48 -6.51 4.03
N LEU A 90 -2.43 -6.20 4.79
CA LEU A 90 -2.51 -6.01 6.23
C LEU A 90 -2.56 -4.51 6.56
N ALA A 91 -3.15 -4.15 7.69
CA ALA A 91 -3.10 -2.80 8.22
C ALA A 91 -2.66 -2.79 9.69
N GLU A 92 -1.97 -1.74 10.12
CA GLU A 92 -1.75 -1.50 11.54
C GLU A 92 -3.03 -0.95 12.18
N PRO A 93 -3.29 -1.26 13.48
CA PRO A 93 -4.46 -0.72 14.19
C PRO A 93 -4.52 0.80 14.10
N GLN A 94 -5.73 1.34 13.92
CA GLN A 94 -6.02 2.78 13.88
C GLN A 94 -5.31 3.56 12.77
N SER A 95 -4.61 2.90 11.83
CA SER A 95 -3.97 3.59 10.71
C SER A 95 -5.01 4.28 9.82
N LEU A 96 -4.68 5.48 9.38
CA LEU A 96 -5.47 6.23 8.41
C LEU A 96 -5.15 5.72 7.00
N VAL A 97 -6.13 5.12 6.35
CA VAL A 97 -6.00 4.60 4.99
C VAL A 97 -7.17 5.09 4.16
N GLY A 98 -6.89 5.92 3.16
CA GLY A 98 -7.97 6.50 2.35
C GLY A 98 -7.44 7.21 1.10
N PHE A 99 -8.34 7.55 0.18
CA PHE A 99 -7.96 8.28 -1.03
C PHE A 99 -8.00 9.79 -0.79
N ALA A 100 -9.19 10.36 -0.65
CA ALA A 100 -9.36 11.78 -0.38
C ALA A 100 -9.37 12.04 1.14
N GLY A 101 -8.79 13.16 1.56
CA GLY A 101 -8.87 13.59 2.94
C GLY A 101 -10.32 13.85 3.39
N ARG A 102 -10.62 13.56 4.67
CA ARG A 102 -11.95 13.73 5.28
C ARG A 102 -12.58 15.08 4.92
N ARG A 103 -11.85 16.18 5.12
CA ARG A 103 -12.32 17.55 4.84
C ARG A 103 -12.76 17.74 3.39
N VAL A 104 -12.04 17.12 2.44
CA VAL A 104 -12.38 17.23 1.02
C VAL A 104 -13.69 16.51 0.73
N ILE A 105 -13.86 15.31 1.30
CA ILE A 105 -15.07 14.52 1.13
C ILE A 105 -16.27 15.25 1.74
N GLU A 106 -16.18 15.66 3.00
CA GLU A 106 -17.28 16.38 3.70
C GLU A 106 -17.70 17.66 2.97
N ASN A 107 -16.73 18.43 2.45
CA ASN A 107 -17.03 19.63 1.67
C ASN A 107 -17.70 19.31 0.31
N THR A 108 -17.40 18.14 -0.27
CA THR A 108 -17.93 17.74 -1.58
C THR A 108 -19.33 17.15 -1.47
N VAL A 109 -19.54 16.22 -0.52
CA VAL A 109 -20.84 15.55 -0.33
C VAL A 109 -21.77 16.34 0.59
N ARG A 110 -21.25 17.33 1.32
CA ARG A 110 -21.96 18.16 2.30
C ARG A 110 -22.64 17.38 3.43
N GLU A 111 -22.04 16.26 3.80
CA GLU A 111 -22.47 15.40 4.90
C GLU A 111 -21.28 15.11 5.82
N SER A 112 -21.57 14.88 7.11
CA SER A 112 -20.57 14.43 8.06
C SER A 112 -20.25 12.94 7.83
N LEU A 113 -18.97 12.62 7.82
CA LEU A 113 -18.53 11.23 7.66
C LEU A 113 -18.70 10.44 8.99
N PRO A 114 -19.00 9.15 8.91
CA PRO A 114 -19.09 8.27 10.07
C PRO A 114 -17.85 8.34 10.95
N GLU A 115 -18.01 8.07 12.24
CA GLU A 115 -16.89 7.87 13.14
C GLU A 115 -16.03 6.69 12.67
N GLY A 116 -14.71 6.84 12.74
CA GLY A 116 -13.79 5.80 12.26
C GLY A 116 -13.65 5.68 10.74
N PHE A 117 -14.36 6.49 9.95
CA PHE A 117 -14.21 6.47 8.50
C PHE A 117 -12.74 6.60 8.05
N GLN A 118 -12.32 5.74 7.13
CA GLN A 118 -10.93 5.59 6.66
C GLN A 118 -9.93 5.07 7.73
N LYS A 119 -10.38 4.55 8.85
CA LYS A 119 -9.52 3.81 9.76
C LYS A 119 -9.39 2.34 9.32
N ALA A 120 -8.30 1.71 9.74
CA ALA A 120 -8.04 0.31 9.40
C ALA A 120 -9.22 -0.61 9.77
N GLU A 121 -9.85 -0.37 10.91
CA GLU A 121 -11.01 -1.12 11.40
C GLU A 121 -12.21 -1.00 10.44
N PHE A 122 -12.48 0.21 9.96
CA PHE A 122 -13.52 0.46 8.95
C PHE A 122 -13.22 -0.28 7.64
N LEU A 123 -11.95 -0.28 7.21
CA LEU A 123 -11.55 -0.96 6.00
C LEU A 123 -11.67 -2.50 6.13
N LEU A 124 -11.37 -3.05 7.29
CA LEU A 124 -11.53 -4.48 7.57
C LEU A 124 -13.00 -4.88 7.49
N GLU A 125 -13.91 -4.13 8.11
CA GLU A 125 -15.35 -4.39 8.08
C GLU A 125 -15.93 -4.34 6.66
N HIS A 126 -15.33 -3.53 5.78
CA HIS A 126 -15.77 -3.37 4.39
C HIS A 126 -14.98 -4.23 3.39
N GLY A 127 -14.08 -5.09 3.87
CA GLY A 127 -13.35 -6.03 3.02
C GLY A 127 -12.23 -5.41 2.17
N PHE A 128 -11.71 -4.25 2.55
CA PHE A 128 -10.59 -3.60 1.86
C PHE A 128 -9.22 -4.08 2.35
N VAL A 129 -9.15 -4.65 3.55
CA VAL A 129 -7.95 -5.26 4.10
C VAL A 129 -8.27 -6.63 4.67
N ASP A 130 -7.30 -7.53 4.66
CA ASP A 130 -7.49 -8.92 5.07
C ASP A 130 -7.38 -9.09 6.58
N ALA A 131 -6.51 -8.32 7.23
CA ALA A 131 -6.36 -8.35 8.68
C ALA A 131 -5.71 -7.08 9.24
N ILE A 132 -5.99 -6.84 10.53
CA ILE A 132 -5.30 -5.81 11.32
C ILE A 132 -4.29 -6.49 12.24
N VAL A 133 -3.01 -6.10 12.11
CA VAL A 133 -1.89 -6.71 12.83
C VAL A 133 -1.11 -5.63 13.58
N LYS A 134 -0.89 -5.82 14.87
CA LYS A 134 -0.05 -4.91 15.67
C LYS A 134 1.39 -5.00 15.21
N ARG A 135 2.10 -3.89 15.21
CA ARG A 135 3.51 -3.81 14.76
C ARG A 135 4.43 -4.86 15.40
N ARG A 136 4.25 -5.15 16.67
CA ARG A 136 5.03 -6.16 17.39
C ARG A 136 4.82 -7.58 16.87
N ASP A 137 3.65 -7.86 16.29
CA ASP A 137 3.23 -9.19 15.83
C ASP A 137 3.49 -9.37 14.32
N LEU A 138 3.85 -8.27 13.60
CA LEU A 138 4.12 -8.28 12.16
C LEU A 138 5.27 -9.22 11.75
N PRO A 139 6.42 -9.29 12.47
CA PRO A 139 7.51 -10.17 12.05
C PRO A 139 7.09 -11.63 11.91
N ASP A 140 6.37 -12.17 12.90
CA ASP A 140 5.91 -13.57 12.90
C ASP A 140 4.79 -13.78 11.85
N THR A 141 3.90 -12.81 11.70
CA THR A 141 2.83 -12.84 10.69
C THR A 141 3.42 -12.86 9.29
N ILE A 142 4.34 -11.94 8.97
CA ILE A 142 5.02 -11.86 7.67
C ILE A 142 5.78 -13.16 7.38
N ALA A 143 6.55 -13.65 8.35
CA ALA A 143 7.31 -14.90 8.19
C ALA A 143 6.41 -16.10 7.90
N SER A 144 5.24 -16.16 8.53
CA SER A 144 4.24 -17.21 8.29
C SER A 144 3.62 -17.11 6.90
N LEU A 145 3.19 -15.91 6.49
CA LEU A 145 2.61 -15.68 5.16
C LEU A 145 3.60 -15.96 4.03
N VAL A 146 4.84 -15.49 4.17
CA VAL A 146 5.90 -15.74 3.17
C VAL A 146 6.19 -17.25 3.03
N ARG A 147 6.23 -17.99 4.14
CA ARG A 147 6.39 -19.46 4.09
C ARG A 147 5.24 -20.18 3.40
N LEU A 148 4.00 -19.74 3.65
CA LEU A 148 2.80 -20.34 3.05
C LEU A 148 2.74 -20.11 1.53
N HIS A 149 3.24 -18.98 1.05
CA HIS A 149 3.19 -18.58 -0.37
C HIS A 149 4.48 -18.90 -1.16
N GLY A 150 5.29 -19.84 -0.71
CA GLY A 150 6.42 -20.37 -1.49
C GLY A 150 7.77 -19.74 -1.20
N GLY A 151 7.87 -18.95 -0.13
CA GLY A 151 9.14 -18.50 0.39
C GLY A 151 9.85 -19.60 1.18
N SER A 152 10.30 -20.68 0.57
CA SER A 152 11.24 -21.58 1.21
C SER A 152 12.55 -20.84 1.44
N PRO A 153 13.08 -20.76 2.67
CA PRO A 153 14.43 -20.26 2.87
C PRO A 153 15.39 -21.18 2.09
N ARG A 154 16.17 -20.58 1.22
CA ARG A 154 17.33 -21.24 0.62
C ARG A 154 18.44 -21.31 1.64
#